data_079949e9eb5785f6d522eb24a1ae79da
#
_entry.id   079949e9eb5785f6d522eb24a1ae79da
#
_cell.length_a   1.000
_cell.length_b   1.000
_cell.length_c   1.000
_cell.angle_alpha   90.00
_cell.angle_beta   90.00
_cell.angle_gamma   90.00
#
_symmetry.space_group_name_H-M   'P 1'
#
loop_
_entity.id
_entity.type
_entity.pdbx_description
1 polymer ?
#
loop_
_entity_poly.entity_id
_entity_poly.type
_entity_poly.pdbx_seq_one_letter_code
_entity_poly.pdbx_strand_id
1 'polypeptide(L)'
;MKIAILGTSGSGKSTLAKRLGERYGLPVLHMDTVHFLPGWVERPFEEEETIIRRFLDENAGGWVIDGNYTKTCYARRLEEADKIIVLWFSPLVCLWRAVRRWQQNKGRVRESSAPGCEEKIDAEFVRWILHDGRTKQKWAQMERIGEKYPENYILIRNQRELEGFLKEL
;
A
#
# COMPACT_ATOMS: atom_id res chain seq x y z
N MET A 1 -9.30 -13.66 -7.71
CA MET A 1 -9.37 -12.18 -7.72
C MET A 1 -8.04 -11.60 -7.25
N LYS A 2 -7.48 -10.65 -7.99
CA LYS A 2 -6.19 -10.01 -7.73
C LYS A 2 -6.41 -8.52 -7.46
N ILE A 3 -5.90 -8.01 -6.34
CA ILE A 3 -6.17 -6.64 -5.89
C ILE A 3 -4.85 -5.92 -5.59
N ALA A 4 -4.56 -4.84 -6.34
CA ALA A 4 -3.45 -3.94 -6.06
C ALA A 4 -3.97 -2.71 -5.30
N ILE A 5 -3.35 -2.36 -4.16
CA ILE A 5 -3.73 -1.21 -3.35
C ILE A 5 -2.57 -0.22 -3.32
N LEU A 6 -2.80 0.95 -3.87
CA LEU A 6 -1.86 2.06 -3.95
C LEU A 6 -2.34 3.23 -3.09
N GLY A 7 -1.47 4.20 -2.87
CA GLY A 7 -1.85 5.44 -2.17
C GLY A 7 -0.81 5.94 -1.18
N THR A 8 -1.11 7.05 -0.54
CA THR A 8 -0.17 7.77 0.33
C THR A 8 0.05 7.08 1.68
N SER A 9 1.16 7.36 2.35
CA SER A 9 1.40 6.89 3.72
C SER A 9 0.31 7.40 4.67
N GLY A 10 -0.17 6.56 5.59
CA GLY A 10 -1.27 6.89 6.50
C GLY A 10 -2.68 6.84 5.89
N SER A 11 -2.84 6.52 4.60
CA SER A 11 -4.17 6.43 3.97
C SER A 11 -4.99 5.20 4.39
N GLY A 12 -4.35 4.17 4.97
CA GLY A 12 -5.02 2.96 5.43
C GLY A 12 -4.91 1.76 4.48
N LYS A 13 -3.97 1.78 3.52
CA LYS A 13 -3.73 0.68 2.57
C LYS A 13 -3.63 -0.69 3.23
N SER A 14 -2.74 -0.83 4.21
CA SER A 14 -2.48 -2.13 4.85
C SER A 14 -3.70 -2.63 5.65
N THR A 15 -4.47 -1.72 6.25
CA THR A 15 -5.74 -2.08 6.90
C THR A 15 -6.77 -2.57 5.89
N LEU A 16 -6.87 -1.90 4.74
CA LEU A 16 -7.74 -2.33 3.65
C LEU A 16 -7.28 -3.68 3.07
N ALA A 17 -5.98 -3.84 2.84
CA ALA A 17 -5.40 -5.09 2.32
C ALA A 17 -5.73 -6.28 3.22
N LYS A 18 -5.50 -6.15 4.53
CA LYS A 18 -5.85 -7.18 5.52
C LYS A 18 -7.35 -7.53 5.47
N ARG A 19 -8.21 -6.50 5.48
CA ARG A 19 -9.67 -6.69 5.44
C ARG A 19 -10.15 -7.38 4.17
N LEU A 20 -9.57 -7.06 3.01
CA LEU A 20 -9.91 -7.70 1.74
C LEU A 20 -9.37 -9.13 1.67
N GLY A 21 -8.15 -9.36 2.17
CA GLY A 21 -7.57 -10.70 2.30
C GLY A 21 -8.44 -11.62 3.14
N GLU A 22 -8.84 -11.16 4.33
CA GLU A 22 -9.74 -11.90 5.22
C GLU A 22 -11.11 -12.17 4.57
N ARG A 23 -11.71 -11.16 3.93
CA ARG A 23 -13.03 -11.28 3.31
C ARG A 23 -13.07 -12.29 2.16
N TYR A 24 -12.04 -12.33 1.36
CA TYR A 24 -11.99 -13.15 0.14
C TYR A 24 -11.13 -14.41 0.28
N GLY A 25 -10.53 -14.66 1.46
CA GLY A 25 -9.61 -15.77 1.66
C GLY A 25 -8.36 -15.68 0.78
N LEU A 26 -7.84 -14.45 0.55
CA LEU A 26 -6.71 -14.21 -0.33
C LEU A 26 -5.42 -13.98 0.46
N PRO A 27 -4.27 -14.48 -0.02
CA PRO A 27 -2.98 -14.13 0.54
C PRO A 27 -2.71 -12.64 0.38
N VAL A 28 -2.15 -12.01 1.43
CA VAL A 28 -1.83 -10.58 1.46
C VAL A 28 -0.32 -10.39 1.47
N LEU A 29 0.19 -9.54 0.59
CA LEU A 29 1.57 -9.09 0.58
C LEU A 29 1.62 -7.59 0.88
N HIS A 30 2.18 -7.25 2.03
CA HIS A 30 2.54 -5.87 2.36
C HIS A 30 3.94 -5.57 1.82
N MET A 31 4.05 -4.69 0.82
CA MET A 31 5.33 -4.39 0.17
C MET A 31 6.38 -3.87 1.15
N ASP A 32 5.97 -3.15 2.21
CA ASP A 32 6.89 -2.67 3.25
C ASP A 32 7.64 -3.84 3.94
N THR A 33 7.00 -5.02 4.10
CA THR A 33 7.64 -6.21 4.70
C THR A 33 8.70 -6.84 3.81
N VAL A 34 8.60 -6.62 2.51
CA VAL A 34 9.57 -7.12 1.53
C VAL A 34 10.67 -6.09 1.28
N HIS A 35 10.31 -4.82 1.15
CA HIS A 35 11.24 -3.75 0.83
C HIS A 35 12.26 -3.47 1.93
N PHE A 36 11.85 -3.54 3.21
CA PHE A 36 12.74 -3.24 4.33
C PHE A 36 13.26 -4.50 5.02
N LEU A 37 14.54 -4.44 5.37
CA LEU A 37 15.21 -5.28 6.35
C LEU A 37 15.12 -4.63 7.74
N PRO A 38 15.45 -5.34 8.85
CA PRO A 38 15.46 -4.76 10.19
C PRO A 38 16.19 -3.41 10.26
N GLY A 39 15.62 -2.46 11.00
CA GLY A 39 16.18 -1.11 11.13
C GLY A 39 15.90 -0.16 9.96
N TRP A 40 14.90 -0.44 9.13
CA TRP A 40 14.52 0.36 7.96
C TRP A 40 15.59 0.42 6.85
N VAL A 41 16.43 -0.61 6.77
CA VAL A 41 17.41 -0.76 5.69
C VAL A 41 16.68 -1.27 4.44
N GLU A 42 16.88 -0.62 3.29
CA GLU A 42 16.31 -1.09 2.03
C GLU A 42 16.95 -2.41 1.59
N ARG A 43 16.10 -3.35 1.18
CA ARG A 43 16.56 -4.63 0.62
C ARG A 43 17.20 -4.43 -0.76
N PRO A 44 18.24 -5.21 -1.13
CA PRO A 44 18.76 -5.23 -2.50
C PRO A 44 17.64 -5.54 -3.52
N PHE A 45 17.65 -4.81 -4.64
CA PHE A 45 16.62 -4.89 -5.67
C PHE A 45 16.34 -6.31 -6.18
N GLU A 46 17.41 -7.08 -6.45
CA GLU A 46 17.32 -8.44 -6.99
C GLU A 46 16.64 -9.41 -6.02
N GLU A 47 16.88 -9.23 -4.72
CA GLU A 47 16.22 -10.03 -3.68
C GLU A 47 14.74 -9.66 -3.57
N GLU A 48 14.44 -8.36 -3.53
CA GLU A 48 13.06 -7.86 -3.48
C GLU A 48 12.26 -8.34 -4.69
N GLU A 49 12.80 -8.17 -5.89
CA GLU A 49 12.19 -8.61 -7.15
C GLU A 49 11.92 -10.11 -7.15
N THR A 50 12.87 -10.91 -6.66
CA THR A 50 12.74 -12.37 -6.58
C THR A 50 11.60 -12.79 -5.64
N ILE A 51 11.51 -12.17 -4.47
CA ILE A 51 10.47 -12.47 -3.47
C ILE A 51 9.09 -12.13 -4.04
N ILE A 52 8.94 -10.96 -4.66
CA ILE A 52 7.64 -10.52 -5.19
C ILE A 52 7.23 -11.38 -6.38
N ARG A 53 8.16 -11.70 -7.27
CA ARG A 53 7.91 -12.58 -8.43
C ARG A 53 7.43 -13.94 -7.97
N ARG A 54 8.12 -14.54 -7.01
CA ARG A 54 7.74 -15.83 -6.42
C ARG A 54 6.34 -15.77 -5.80
N PHE A 55 6.03 -14.73 -5.03
CA PHE A 55 4.69 -14.55 -4.46
C PHE A 55 3.60 -14.50 -5.54
N LEU A 56 3.84 -13.75 -6.63
CA LEU A 56 2.89 -13.65 -7.75
C LEU A 56 2.69 -14.99 -8.46
N ASP A 57 3.77 -15.77 -8.63
CA ASP A 57 3.74 -17.08 -9.29
C ASP A 57 3.00 -18.14 -8.43
N GLU A 58 3.30 -18.17 -7.13
CA GLU A 58 2.67 -19.09 -6.17
C GLU A 58 1.18 -18.77 -5.94
N ASN A 59 0.78 -17.52 -6.14
CA ASN A 59 -0.58 -17.04 -5.89
C ASN A 59 -1.31 -16.59 -7.17
N ALA A 60 -1.05 -17.25 -8.29
CA ALA A 60 -1.65 -16.90 -9.60
C ALA A 60 -3.18 -16.89 -9.60
N GLY A 61 -3.84 -17.63 -8.68
CA GLY A 61 -5.30 -17.68 -8.52
C GLY A 61 -5.92 -16.43 -7.85
N GLY A 62 -5.14 -15.68 -7.07
CA GLY A 62 -5.62 -14.47 -6.41
C GLY A 62 -4.70 -13.99 -5.29
N TRP A 63 -4.68 -12.68 -5.08
CA TRP A 63 -3.86 -12.03 -4.06
C TRP A 63 -4.34 -10.60 -3.76
N VAL A 64 -3.88 -10.08 -2.65
CA VAL A 64 -3.97 -8.65 -2.30
C VAL A 64 -2.55 -8.13 -2.05
N ILE A 65 -2.12 -7.10 -2.78
CA ILE A 65 -0.79 -6.48 -2.60
C ILE A 65 -0.97 -5.00 -2.32
N ASP A 66 -0.40 -4.49 -1.23
CA ASP A 66 -0.39 -3.06 -0.93
C ASP A 66 1.03 -2.47 -0.94
N GLY A 67 1.17 -1.33 -1.59
CA GLY A 67 2.39 -0.53 -1.65
C GLY A 67 2.68 0.11 -3.00
N ASN A 68 3.30 1.30 -2.95
CA ASN A 68 3.58 2.14 -4.13
C ASN A 68 4.93 1.85 -4.82
N TYR A 69 5.60 0.75 -4.50
CA TYR A 69 6.93 0.44 -5.03
C TYR A 69 6.89 0.21 -6.54
N THR A 70 7.50 1.15 -7.28
CA THR A 70 7.39 1.20 -8.75
C THR A 70 8.50 0.47 -9.49
N LYS A 71 9.53 0.01 -8.77
CA LYS A 71 10.70 -0.66 -9.37
C LYS A 71 10.52 -2.17 -9.47
N THR A 72 9.80 -2.80 -8.53
CA THR A 72 9.75 -4.25 -8.38
C THR A 72 8.40 -4.84 -8.82
N CYS A 73 8.39 -5.63 -9.87
CA CYS A 73 7.21 -6.26 -10.49
C CYS A 73 6.00 -5.31 -10.69
N TYR A 74 6.23 -3.99 -10.79
CA TYR A 74 5.15 -3.00 -10.75
C TYR A 74 4.17 -3.12 -11.92
N ALA A 75 4.70 -3.23 -13.13
CA ALA A 75 3.87 -3.41 -14.33
C ALA A 75 3.02 -4.68 -14.20
N ARG A 76 3.64 -5.81 -13.86
CA ARG A 76 2.97 -7.10 -13.67
C ARG A 76 1.85 -7.03 -12.63
N ARG A 77 2.10 -6.39 -11.47
CA ARG A 77 1.10 -6.23 -10.42
C ARG A 77 -0.13 -5.43 -10.88
N LEU A 78 0.05 -4.42 -11.72
CA LEU A 78 -1.05 -3.63 -12.27
C LEU A 78 -1.77 -4.35 -13.42
N GLU A 79 -1.02 -5.03 -14.29
CA GLU A 79 -1.57 -5.74 -15.45
C GLU A 79 -2.39 -6.98 -15.04
N GLU A 80 -1.96 -7.66 -13.98
CA GLU A 80 -2.68 -8.83 -13.47
C GLU A 80 -3.84 -8.49 -12.51
N ALA A 81 -3.94 -7.23 -12.04
CA ALA A 81 -4.94 -6.85 -11.05
C ALA A 81 -6.34 -6.74 -11.65
N ASP A 82 -7.31 -7.45 -11.06
CA ASP A 82 -8.75 -7.28 -11.34
C ASP A 82 -9.28 -5.96 -10.76
N LYS A 83 -8.65 -5.46 -9.66
CA LYS A 83 -8.97 -4.16 -9.04
C LYS A 83 -7.69 -3.45 -8.65
N ILE A 84 -7.58 -2.17 -9.04
CA ILE A 84 -6.50 -1.26 -8.66
C ILE A 84 -7.12 -0.17 -7.80
N ILE A 85 -6.94 -0.25 -6.48
CA ILE A 85 -7.54 0.68 -5.52
C ILE A 85 -6.51 1.72 -5.12
N VAL A 86 -6.80 2.98 -5.37
CA VAL A 86 -5.94 4.10 -4.99
C VAL A 86 -6.55 4.87 -3.83
N LEU A 87 -5.87 4.87 -2.68
CA LEU A 87 -6.27 5.65 -1.50
C LEU A 87 -5.53 6.99 -1.47
N TRP A 88 -6.24 8.06 -1.84
CA TRP A 88 -5.66 9.42 -1.90
C TRP A 88 -6.35 10.38 -0.93
N PHE A 89 -6.24 10.09 0.35
CA PHE A 89 -6.83 10.89 1.43
C PHE A 89 -6.09 12.21 1.63
N SER A 90 -6.75 13.19 2.27
CA SER A 90 -6.12 14.47 2.60
C SER A 90 -4.86 14.26 3.48
N PRO A 91 -3.82 15.11 3.33
CA PRO A 91 -2.57 14.96 4.08
C PRO A 91 -2.76 15.03 5.59
N LEU A 92 -3.66 15.90 6.07
CA LEU A 92 -3.94 16.04 7.50
C LEU A 92 -4.60 14.79 8.10
N VAL A 93 -5.52 14.16 7.36
CA VAL A 93 -6.14 12.89 7.77
C VAL A 93 -5.09 11.78 7.83
N CYS A 94 -4.20 11.72 6.84
CA CYS A 94 -3.12 10.73 6.81
C CYS A 94 -2.14 10.93 7.97
N LEU A 95 -1.75 12.16 8.28
CA LEU A 95 -0.88 12.47 9.41
C LEU A 95 -1.54 12.11 10.74
N TRP A 96 -2.80 12.51 10.95
CA TRP A 96 -3.54 12.16 12.17
C TRP A 96 -3.61 10.63 12.37
N ARG A 97 -3.91 9.88 11.32
CA ARG A 97 -3.93 8.41 11.36
C ARG A 97 -2.55 7.83 11.65
N ALA A 98 -1.49 8.38 11.08
CA ALA A 98 -0.12 7.95 11.33
C ALA A 98 0.30 8.19 12.79
N VAL A 99 -0.02 9.36 13.35
CA VAL A 99 0.24 9.68 14.76
C VAL A 99 -0.54 8.76 15.69
N ARG A 100 -1.85 8.59 15.47
CA ARG A 100 -2.69 7.68 16.26
C ARG A 100 -2.15 6.24 16.21
N ARG A 101 -1.77 5.77 15.03
CA ARG A 101 -1.18 4.45 14.83
C ARG A 101 0.13 4.29 15.60
N TRP A 102 1.02 5.29 15.54
CA TRP A 102 2.26 5.30 16.30
C TRP A 102 2.01 5.22 17.80
N GLN A 103 1.07 6.01 18.33
CA GLN A 103 0.69 5.96 19.74
C GLN A 103 0.19 4.55 20.17
N GLN A 104 -0.58 3.90 19.32
CA GLN A 104 -1.13 2.55 19.59
C GLN A 104 -0.08 1.45 19.49
N ASN A 105 0.97 1.63 18.68
CA ASN A 105 2.01 0.61 18.41
C ASN A 105 3.39 1.01 18.93
N LYS A 106 3.48 1.97 19.86
CA LYS A 106 4.74 2.40 20.44
C LYS A 106 5.51 1.22 21.04
N GLY A 107 6.76 1.00 20.58
CA GLY A 107 7.58 -0.13 20.98
C GLY A 107 7.15 -1.51 20.44
N ARG A 108 6.29 -1.53 19.41
CA ARG A 108 5.86 -2.77 18.74
C ARG A 108 6.08 -2.67 17.24
N VAL A 109 6.40 -3.79 16.62
CA VAL A 109 6.43 -3.93 15.16
C VAL A 109 5.05 -4.39 14.70
N ARG A 110 4.48 -3.73 13.68
CA ARG A 110 3.21 -4.14 13.09
C ARG A 110 3.38 -5.33 12.17
N GLU A 111 2.34 -6.12 12.02
CA GLU A 111 2.26 -7.23 11.07
C GLU A 111 2.53 -6.79 9.61
N SER A 112 2.11 -5.57 9.24
CA SER A 112 2.32 -4.97 7.92
C SER A 112 3.63 -4.18 7.76
N SER A 113 4.53 -4.23 8.75
CA SER A 113 5.88 -3.66 8.71
C SER A 113 6.91 -4.78 8.72
N ALA A 114 8.10 -4.53 8.16
CA ALA A 114 9.19 -5.50 8.22
C ALA A 114 9.59 -5.80 9.68
N PRO A 115 10.01 -7.04 10.00
CA PRO A 115 10.52 -7.39 11.32
C PRO A 115 11.65 -6.44 11.75
N GLY A 116 11.62 -5.97 13.01
CA GLY A 116 12.61 -5.01 13.52
C GLY A 116 12.46 -3.57 13.02
N CYS A 117 11.37 -3.25 12.31
CA CYS A 117 11.04 -1.89 11.88
C CYS A 117 9.94 -1.31 12.79
N GLU A 118 10.35 -0.74 13.91
CA GLU A 118 9.41 -0.08 14.83
C GLU A 118 8.79 1.16 14.21
N GLU A 119 7.55 1.46 14.61
CA GLU A 119 6.87 2.68 14.20
C GLU A 119 7.59 3.91 14.75
N LYS A 120 7.92 4.85 13.87
CA LYS A 120 8.47 6.14 14.25
C LYS A 120 7.70 7.28 13.59
N ILE A 121 7.64 8.41 14.27
CA ILE A 121 7.17 9.68 13.73
C ILE A 121 8.32 10.68 13.92
N ASP A 122 9.09 10.87 12.88
CA ASP A 122 10.14 11.89 12.81
C ASP A 122 9.74 13.00 11.82
N ALA A 123 10.52 14.08 11.80
CA ALA A 123 10.25 15.23 10.95
C ALA A 123 10.28 14.86 9.46
N GLU A 124 11.12 13.91 9.07
CA GLU A 124 11.23 13.40 7.71
C GLU A 124 9.94 12.68 7.28
N PHE A 125 9.42 11.80 8.14
CA PHE A 125 8.19 11.07 7.87
C PHE A 125 6.96 11.99 7.86
N VAL A 126 6.91 12.99 8.74
CA VAL A 126 5.86 14.03 8.70
C VAL A 126 5.91 14.81 7.39
N ARG A 127 7.10 15.25 6.96
CA ARG A 127 7.30 15.93 5.68
C ARG A 127 6.90 15.04 4.50
N TRP A 128 7.23 13.75 4.55
CA TRP A 128 6.82 12.77 3.54
C TRP A 128 5.29 12.68 3.43
N ILE A 129 4.58 12.55 4.55
CA ILE A 129 3.11 12.47 4.56
C ILE A 129 2.48 13.75 4.02
N LEU A 130 2.98 14.91 4.43
CA LEU A 130 2.37 16.19 4.09
C LEU A 130 2.72 16.65 2.67
N HIS A 131 3.92 16.33 2.18
CA HIS A 131 4.47 16.93 0.96
C HIS A 131 5.14 15.93 0.01
N ASP A 132 6.27 15.31 0.41
CA ASP A 132 7.14 14.57 -0.51
C ASP A 132 6.49 13.28 -1.05
N GLY A 133 5.60 12.67 -0.26
CA GLY A 133 4.80 11.49 -0.64
C GLY A 133 3.63 11.78 -1.59
N ARG A 134 3.38 13.07 -1.94
CA ARG A 134 2.19 13.49 -2.71
C ARG A 134 2.46 14.62 -3.70
N THR A 135 3.65 14.62 -4.29
CA THR A 135 4.02 15.57 -5.33
C THR A 135 3.08 15.48 -6.55
N LYS A 136 3.06 16.55 -7.36
CA LYS A 136 2.31 16.55 -8.63
C LYS A 136 2.67 15.37 -9.53
N GLN A 137 3.94 14.96 -9.53
CA GLN A 137 4.40 13.80 -10.31
C GLN A 137 3.79 12.48 -9.81
N LYS A 138 3.71 12.29 -8.48
CA LYS A 138 3.07 11.11 -7.88
C LYS A 138 1.58 11.08 -8.13
N TRP A 139 0.93 12.23 -8.08
CA TRP A 139 -0.48 12.33 -8.45
C TRP A 139 -0.70 12.00 -9.94
N ALA A 140 0.07 12.62 -10.84
CA ALA A 140 0.01 12.32 -12.27
C ALA A 140 0.30 10.84 -12.60
N GLN A 141 1.09 10.15 -11.78
CA GLN A 141 1.28 8.71 -11.90
C GLN A 141 -0.01 7.95 -11.58
N MET A 142 -0.74 8.33 -10.52
CA MET A 142 -2.02 7.69 -10.20
C MET A 142 -3.08 7.95 -11.27
N GLU A 143 -3.11 9.16 -11.83
CA GLU A 143 -4.01 9.51 -12.95
C GLU A 143 -3.72 8.64 -14.19
N ARG A 144 -2.44 8.50 -14.57
CA ARG A 144 -2.04 7.64 -15.71
C ARG A 144 -2.41 6.17 -15.51
N ILE A 145 -2.40 5.66 -14.27
CA ILE A 145 -2.90 4.31 -13.99
C ILE A 145 -4.40 4.23 -14.28
N GLY A 146 -5.17 5.23 -13.86
CA GLY A 146 -6.60 5.30 -14.13
C GLY A 146 -6.92 5.38 -15.63
N GLU A 147 -6.12 6.15 -16.38
CA GLU A 147 -6.24 6.23 -17.85
C GLU A 147 -5.90 4.90 -18.54
N LYS A 148 -4.86 4.19 -18.04
CA LYS A 148 -4.41 2.91 -18.62
C LYS A 148 -5.34 1.75 -18.27
N TYR A 149 -5.96 1.75 -17.08
CA TYR A 149 -6.77 0.64 -16.56
C TYR A 149 -8.15 1.13 -16.09
N PRO A 150 -8.95 1.81 -16.92
CA PRO A 150 -10.19 2.48 -16.48
C PRO A 150 -11.24 1.52 -15.89
N GLU A 151 -11.32 0.29 -16.39
CA GLU A 151 -12.27 -0.75 -15.94
C GLU A 151 -11.96 -1.26 -14.51
N ASN A 152 -10.66 -1.27 -14.14
CA ASN A 152 -10.18 -1.88 -12.90
C ASN A 152 -9.82 -0.82 -11.84
N TYR A 153 -9.81 0.46 -12.19
CA TYR A 153 -9.33 1.55 -11.35
C TYR A 153 -10.41 2.11 -10.43
N ILE A 154 -10.09 2.16 -9.13
CA ILE A 154 -10.98 2.69 -8.10
C ILE A 154 -10.22 3.74 -7.29
N LEU A 155 -10.61 5.00 -7.39
CA LEU A 155 -10.03 6.10 -6.62
C LEU A 155 -10.90 6.44 -5.41
N ILE A 156 -10.31 6.39 -4.22
CA ILE A 156 -10.96 6.67 -2.93
C ILE A 156 -10.24 7.83 -2.25
N ARG A 157 -10.93 8.94 -2.03
CA ARG A 157 -10.36 10.19 -1.52
C ARG A 157 -10.67 10.50 -0.07
N ASN A 158 -11.67 9.84 0.49
CA ASN A 158 -12.14 10.10 1.85
C ASN A 158 -12.79 8.86 2.48
N GLN A 159 -13.06 8.99 3.79
CA GLN A 159 -13.63 7.90 4.58
C GLN A 159 -15.03 7.47 4.10
N ARG A 160 -15.87 8.40 3.66
CA ARG A 160 -17.22 8.10 3.17
C ARG A 160 -17.17 7.25 1.90
N GLU A 161 -16.30 7.59 0.97
CA GLU A 161 -16.07 6.79 -0.25
C GLU A 161 -15.56 5.39 0.08
N LEU A 162 -14.62 5.29 1.05
CA LEU A 162 -14.11 3.99 1.51
C LEU A 162 -15.21 3.14 2.13
N GLU A 163 -16.07 3.72 2.95
CA GLU A 163 -17.19 3.02 3.57
C GLU A 163 -18.26 2.60 2.53
N GLY A 164 -18.52 3.45 1.55
CA GLY A 164 -19.37 3.10 0.39
C GLY A 164 -18.81 1.90 -0.35
N PHE A 165 -17.55 1.97 -0.76
CA PHE A 165 -16.86 0.87 -1.42
C PHE A 165 -16.93 -0.45 -0.62
N LEU A 166 -16.72 -0.38 0.71
CA LEU A 166 -16.74 -1.57 1.57
C LEU A 166 -18.13 -2.17 1.77
N LYS A 167 -19.20 -1.40 1.55
CA LYS A 167 -20.59 -1.89 1.61
C LYS A 167 -21.02 -2.61 0.32
N GLU A 168 -20.40 -2.23 -0.81
CA GLU A 168 -20.68 -2.80 -2.13
C GLU A 168 -19.91 -4.10 -2.41
N LEU A 169 -18.96 -4.44 -1.54
CA LEU A 169 -18.18 -5.67 -1.59
C LEU A 169 -18.97 -6.85 -1.02
#